data_7a3a74a289499150c9273a75c7d97999
#
_entry.id   7a3a74a289499150c9273a75c7d97999
#
_cell.length_a   1.000
_cell.length_b   1.000
_cell.length_c   1.000
_cell.angle_alpha   90.00
_cell.angle_beta   90.00
_cell.angle_gamma   90.00
#
_symmetry.space_group_name_H-M   'P 1'
#
loop_
_entity.id
_entity.type
_entity.pdbx_description
1 polymer ?
#
loop_
_entity_poly.entity_id
_entity_poly.type
_entity_poly.pdbx_seq_one_letter_code
_entity_poly.pdbx_strand_id
1 'polypeptide(L)'
;KYLTASVFLVDHAWTYRVDHARQQLEQIPGLLPRMAALMGLDFHGEVPDPDTVELVMERMWKYNQTYQLSQGSPEDKVPVWYVMDEFGSQVRHSDQPTCSMAPFFYVQGQLAYTVLWPLQDLHEGDEVTRDYTYGEPDPLVRQCRLLPWIPSDLEEVSSVTAEPPDSFFENIARENKEQLPVEIQPYTVPKDKVYKVYSEMSQVTNNLSHPRFQLIEDEDEADIIWRYNHIKDYSKLSVERPHVLLNQFPCESIITVKDCLAAVARRVKGSPGPDWLPQTFNLQTELPQFIKHYQQQRGEDNHWICKPWNLARGLDTHITNNLDYIIRQRESTPKVVCKYLEDPVLFNREEVGMVKFDIRYMLMLRSVQPLRLYAYNVFWLRFANRPFSLDHFDDYQKHFTVMNYAEGVELKQVHYDEFIPMFEKQYPQHPWKEVEGELFKAFKELFEAATSRPAPYGICPYPSSRAIYAVDLMLKWSRGQNGERIIQPQILELNFSPDCARACLYHPDFYNHMFQTLFLDQPEECPVTQIM
;
A
#
# COMPACT_ATOMS: atom_id res chain seq x y z
N LYS A 1 -21.99 49.42 9.32
CA LYS A 1 -22.72 48.34 8.66
C LYS A 1 -21.97 47.04 8.98
N TYR A 2 -22.51 46.25 9.88
CA TYR A 2 -21.99 44.92 10.13
C TYR A 2 -22.44 44.05 8.96
N LEU A 3 -21.53 43.59 8.14
CA LEU A 3 -21.74 42.51 7.18
C LEU A 3 -21.90 41.24 8.01
N THR A 4 -23.12 40.82 8.29
CA THR A 4 -23.41 39.48 8.77
C THR A 4 -23.18 38.56 7.56
N ALA A 5 -22.01 37.92 7.51
CA ALA A 5 -21.78 36.85 6.54
C ALA A 5 -22.81 35.74 6.85
N SER A 6 -23.71 35.47 5.91
CA SER A 6 -24.67 34.39 6.06
C SER A 6 -23.92 33.07 5.85
N VAL A 7 -24.00 32.19 6.84
CA VAL A 7 -23.46 30.83 6.79
C VAL A 7 -24.65 29.87 6.79
N PHE A 8 -24.63 28.93 5.84
CA PHE A 8 -25.71 27.96 5.68
C PHE A 8 -25.17 26.55 5.96
N LEU A 9 -26.01 25.72 6.60
CA LEU A 9 -25.74 24.30 6.74
C LEU A 9 -26.41 23.54 5.61
N VAL A 10 -25.62 22.69 4.97
CA VAL A 10 -26.08 21.75 3.94
C VAL A 10 -26.02 20.36 4.53
N ASP A 11 -27.14 19.66 4.48
CA ASP A 11 -27.24 18.29 5.02
C ASP A 11 -26.55 17.27 4.12
N HIS A 12 -26.25 16.12 4.68
CA HIS A 12 -25.69 14.98 3.95
C HIS A 12 -26.78 13.93 3.73
N ALA A 13 -27.07 13.65 2.47
CA ALA A 13 -28.04 12.64 2.09
C ALA A 13 -27.56 11.22 2.39
N TRP A 14 -26.27 10.99 2.33
CA TRP A 14 -25.63 9.71 2.60
C TRP A 14 -24.20 9.92 3.07
N THR A 15 -23.83 9.25 4.18
CA THR A 15 -22.47 9.23 4.72
C THR A 15 -22.05 7.77 4.89
N TYR A 16 -20.88 7.39 4.38
CA TYR A 16 -20.49 5.99 4.31
C TYR A 16 -18.98 5.81 4.21
N ARG A 17 -18.51 4.60 4.44
CA ARG A 17 -17.19 4.12 4.03
C ARG A 17 -17.33 3.22 2.81
N VAL A 18 -16.36 3.26 1.90
CA VAL A 18 -16.44 2.59 0.58
C VAL A 18 -16.77 1.11 0.71
N ASP A 19 -16.18 0.42 1.70
CA ASP A 19 -16.39 -1.01 1.94
C ASP A 19 -17.86 -1.38 2.23
N HIS A 20 -18.65 -0.44 2.71
CA HIS A 20 -20.05 -0.67 3.08
C HIS A 20 -21.05 -0.09 2.06
N ALA A 21 -20.56 0.59 1.03
CA ALA A 21 -21.44 1.35 0.13
C ALA A 21 -22.49 0.46 -0.55
N ARG A 22 -22.09 -0.65 -1.15
CA ARG A 22 -23.00 -1.59 -1.82
C ARG A 22 -24.04 -2.15 -0.86
N GLN A 23 -23.59 -2.65 0.28
CA GLN A 23 -24.48 -3.22 1.29
C GLN A 23 -25.52 -2.20 1.77
N GLN A 24 -25.12 -0.95 1.98
CA GLN A 24 -26.02 0.11 2.41
C GLN A 24 -27.05 0.45 1.33
N LEU A 25 -26.65 0.53 0.06
CA LEU A 25 -27.58 0.74 -1.06
C LEU A 25 -28.61 -0.38 -1.19
N GLU A 26 -28.22 -1.61 -0.89
CA GLU A 26 -29.11 -2.78 -0.96
C GLU A 26 -30.02 -2.91 0.27
N GLN A 27 -29.57 -2.48 1.45
CA GLN A 27 -30.23 -2.80 2.73
C GLN A 27 -30.93 -1.61 3.41
N ILE A 28 -30.47 -0.37 3.19
CA ILE A 28 -31.09 0.80 3.83
C ILE A 28 -32.34 1.20 3.04
N PRO A 29 -33.52 1.11 3.65
CA PRO A 29 -34.77 1.49 2.99
C PRO A 29 -34.74 2.93 2.48
N GLY A 30 -35.10 3.14 1.21
CA GLY A 30 -35.21 4.45 0.58
C GLY A 30 -33.87 5.07 0.15
N LEU A 31 -32.73 4.47 0.47
CA LEU A 31 -31.41 5.02 0.09
C LEU A 31 -31.17 4.94 -1.42
N LEU A 32 -31.37 3.78 -2.02
CA LEU A 32 -31.14 3.60 -3.45
C LEU A 32 -32.04 4.50 -4.31
N PRO A 33 -33.36 4.60 -4.07
CA PRO A 33 -34.21 5.53 -4.80
C PRO A 33 -33.79 6.98 -4.67
N ARG A 34 -33.39 7.41 -3.47
CA ARG A 34 -32.92 8.78 -3.24
C ARG A 34 -31.63 9.09 -3.99
N MET A 35 -30.65 8.17 -3.93
CA MET A 35 -29.38 8.34 -4.66
C MET A 35 -29.62 8.32 -6.18
N ALA A 36 -30.43 7.41 -6.68
CA ALA A 36 -30.79 7.35 -8.09
C ALA A 36 -31.42 8.66 -8.56
N ALA A 37 -32.42 9.16 -7.84
CA ALA A 37 -33.08 10.43 -8.15
C ALA A 37 -32.10 11.62 -8.11
N LEU A 38 -31.27 11.70 -7.09
CA LEU A 38 -30.28 12.76 -6.91
C LEU A 38 -29.23 12.75 -8.04
N MET A 39 -28.87 11.57 -8.51
CA MET A 39 -27.87 11.36 -9.59
C MET A 39 -28.47 11.34 -10.99
N GLY A 40 -29.78 11.58 -11.13
CA GLY A 40 -30.47 11.59 -12.42
C GLY A 40 -30.58 10.22 -13.07
N LEU A 41 -30.68 9.17 -12.29
CA LEU A 41 -30.92 7.80 -12.73
C LEU A 41 -32.42 7.49 -12.67
N ASP A 42 -32.91 6.81 -13.68
CA ASP A 42 -34.31 6.38 -13.75
C ASP A 42 -34.50 5.08 -12.97
N PHE A 43 -35.08 5.20 -11.78
CA PHE A 43 -35.37 4.08 -10.92
C PHE A 43 -36.67 4.33 -10.15
N HIS A 44 -37.67 3.49 -10.38
CA HIS A 44 -38.98 3.59 -9.77
C HIS A 44 -39.37 2.35 -8.94
N GLY A 45 -38.41 1.45 -8.71
CA GLY A 45 -38.63 0.22 -7.97
C GLY A 45 -38.70 0.42 -6.46
N GLU A 46 -39.43 -0.46 -5.77
CA GLU A 46 -39.44 -0.55 -4.31
C GLU A 46 -38.32 -1.45 -3.77
N VAL A 47 -37.84 -2.39 -4.60
CA VAL A 47 -36.80 -3.36 -4.24
C VAL A 47 -35.51 -3.00 -4.98
N PRO A 48 -34.38 -2.90 -4.25
CA PRO A 48 -33.10 -2.67 -4.90
C PRO A 48 -32.78 -3.73 -5.95
N ASP A 49 -32.52 -3.29 -7.17
CA ASP A 49 -32.04 -4.17 -8.24
C ASP A 49 -30.52 -3.99 -8.43
N PRO A 50 -29.79 -5.07 -8.78
CA PRO A 50 -28.35 -5.03 -8.92
C PRO A 50 -27.84 -4.02 -9.96
N ASP A 51 -28.54 -3.84 -11.06
CA ASP A 51 -28.11 -2.95 -12.15
C ASP A 51 -28.16 -1.48 -11.70
N THR A 52 -29.21 -1.08 -10.98
CA THR A 52 -29.31 0.28 -10.44
C THR A 52 -28.27 0.51 -9.34
N VAL A 53 -27.99 -0.48 -8.50
CA VAL A 53 -26.90 -0.40 -7.51
C VAL A 53 -25.57 -0.15 -8.20
N GLU A 54 -25.25 -0.89 -9.24
CA GLU A 54 -24.01 -0.69 -10.03
C GLU A 54 -23.95 0.71 -10.64
N LEU A 55 -25.03 1.19 -11.23
CA LEU A 55 -25.08 2.54 -11.81
C LEU A 55 -24.85 3.64 -10.75
N VAL A 56 -25.40 3.48 -9.56
CA VAL A 56 -25.15 4.41 -8.45
C VAL A 56 -23.69 4.32 -8.01
N MET A 57 -23.16 3.11 -7.83
CA MET A 57 -21.75 2.88 -7.44
C MET A 57 -20.77 3.48 -8.44
N GLU A 58 -21.11 3.49 -9.73
CA GLU A 58 -20.30 4.11 -10.78
C GLU A 58 -20.42 5.64 -10.74
N ARG A 59 -21.66 6.17 -10.68
CA ARG A 59 -21.93 7.60 -10.82
C ARG A 59 -21.67 8.42 -9.57
N MET A 60 -21.71 7.82 -8.39
CA MET A 60 -21.57 8.54 -7.10
C MET A 60 -20.26 9.34 -6.97
N TRP A 61 -19.22 8.97 -7.71
CA TRP A 61 -17.92 9.64 -7.66
C TRP A 61 -17.93 11.06 -8.18
N LYS A 62 -18.96 11.46 -8.90
CA LYS A 62 -19.23 12.85 -9.29
C LYS A 62 -19.88 13.66 -8.16
N TYR A 63 -20.45 13.00 -7.15
CA TYR A 63 -21.20 13.61 -6.05
C TYR A 63 -20.48 13.49 -4.71
N ASN A 64 -19.60 12.52 -4.57
CA ASN A 64 -18.91 12.24 -3.33
C ASN A 64 -17.98 13.37 -2.90
N GLN A 65 -18.03 13.64 -1.60
CA GLN A 65 -17.06 14.47 -0.87
C GLN A 65 -16.44 13.60 0.22
N THR A 66 -15.29 14.02 0.77
CA THR A 66 -14.59 13.23 1.78
C THR A 66 -14.02 14.07 2.90
N TYR A 67 -13.92 13.47 4.06
CA TYR A 67 -13.11 13.95 5.18
C TYR A 67 -12.49 12.78 5.93
N GLN A 68 -11.49 13.07 6.76
CA GLN A 68 -10.81 12.11 7.60
C GLN A 68 -10.79 12.57 9.05
N LEU A 69 -10.87 11.60 9.97
CA LEU A 69 -10.58 11.83 11.37
C LEU A 69 -9.07 11.84 11.59
N SER A 70 -8.57 12.82 12.34
CA SER A 70 -7.15 12.93 12.67
C SER A 70 -6.72 12.06 13.85
N GLN A 71 -7.67 11.58 14.63
CA GLN A 71 -7.47 10.79 15.85
C GLN A 71 -8.21 9.45 15.76
N GLY A 72 -7.79 8.49 16.56
CA GLY A 72 -8.39 7.16 16.63
C GLY A 72 -7.47 6.06 16.11
N SER A 73 -8.03 4.85 16.00
CA SER A 73 -7.35 3.69 15.44
C SER A 73 -7.07 3.86 13.93
N PRO A 74 -6.22 3.04 13.31
CA PRO A 74 -6.06 3.05 11.85
C PRO A 74 -7.39 2.89 11.11
N GLU A 75 -8.30 2.08 11.64
CA GLU A 75 -9.64 1.86 11.09
C GLU A 75 -10.51 3.12 11.17
N ASP A 76 -10.39 3.90 12.25
CA ASP A 76 -11.11 5.17 12.41
C ASP A 76 -10.63 6.24 11.43
N LYS A 77 -9.39 6.17 11.01
CA LYS A 77 -8.74 7.11 10.06
C LYS A 77 -9.01 6.81 8.60
N VAL A 78 -9.68 5.71 8.28
CA VAL A 78 -10.13 5.43 6.91
C VAL A 78 -11.06 6.56 6.45
N PRO A 79 -10.90 7.09 5.22
CA PRO A 79 -11.71 8.20 4.74
C PRO A 79 -13.20 7.93 4.82
N VAL A 80 -13.95 8.92 5.28
CA VAL A 80 -15.41 8.94 5.23
C VAL A 80 -15.84 9.71 4.01
N TRP A 81 -16.72 9.12 3.21
CA TRP A 81 -17.30 9.72 2.03
C TRP A 81 -18.76 10.09 2.29
N TYR A 82 -19.23 11.15 1.65
CA TYR A 82 -20.61 11.58 1.77
C TYR A 82 -21.12 12.23 0.47
N VAL A 83 -22.43 12.13 0.28
CA VAL A 83 -23.18 12.82 -0.75
C VAL A 83 -24.01 13.88 -0.07
N MET A 84 -23.86 15.14 -0.50
CA MET A 84 -24.71 16.23 0.01
C MET A 84 -26.17 16.02 -0.41
N ASP A 85 -27.06 16.74 0.26
CA ASP A 85 -28.48 16.75 -0.10
C ASP A 85 -28.73 17.27 -1.53
N GLU A 86 -29.98 17.32 -1.92
CA GLU A 86 -30.41 17.72 -3.26
C GLU A 86 -29.96 19.13 -3.64
N PHE A 87 -29.86 20.03 -2.68
CA PHE A 87 -29.32 21.38 -2.92
C PHE A 87 -27.80 21.34 -3.08
N GLY A 88 -27.09 20.80 -2.13
CA GLY A 88 -25.62 20.78 -2.14
C GLY A 88 -25.04 20.05 -3.32
N SER A 89 -25.69 18.96 -3.73
CA SER A 89 -25.26 18.14 -4.87
C SER A 89 -25.51 18.81 -6.24
N GLN A 90 -26.32 19.86 -6.30
CA GLN A 90 -26.56 20.62 -7.52
C GLN A 90 -25.64 21.84 -7.68
N VAL A 91 -24.88 22.22 -6.65
CA VAL A 91 -23.92 23.30 -6.72
C VAL A 91 -22.81 22.93 -7.71
N ARG A 92 -22.68 23.73 -8.77
CA ARG A 92 -21.75 23.46 -9.87
C ARG A 92 -20.36 24.05 -9.63
N HIS A 93 -19.40 23.54 -10.38
CA HIS A 93 -18.04 24.08 -10.38
C HIS A 93 -17.95 25.43 -11.11
N SER A 94 -17.13 26.30 -10.54
CA SER A 94 -16.64 27.50 -11.22
C SER A 94 -15.21 27.80 -10.78
N ASP A 95 -14.35 28.24 -11.72
CA ASP A 95 -13.02 28.77 -11.41
C ASP A 95 -13.10 30.16 -10.76
N GLN A 96 -14.27 30.81 -10.85
CA GLN A 96 -14.61 32.05 -10.15
C GLN A 96 -15.86 31.81 -9.29
N PRO A 97 -15.73 31.09 -8.18
CA PRO A 97 -16.87 30.62 -7.40
C PRO A 97 -17.54 31.79 -6.68
N THR A 98 -18.88 31.73 -6.59
CA THR A 98 -19.67 32.68 -5.81
C THR A 98 -19.72 32.32 -4.33
N CYS A 99 -19.49 31.05 -4.00
CA CYS A 99 -19.52 30.52 -2.64
C CYS A 99 -18.33 29.59 -2.37
N SER A 100 -18.13 29.30 -1.09
CA SER A 100 -17.22 28.27 -0.63
C SER A 100 -17.93 27.29 0.27
N MET A 101 -17.42 26.06 0.32
CA MET A 101 -17.96 24.99 1.18
C MET A 101 -16.83 24.30 1.93
N ALA A 102 -17.14 23.81 3.14
CA ALA A 102 -16.23 22.99 3.91
C ALA A 102 -17.02 21.98 4.77
N PRO A 103 -16.48 20.79 5.02
CA PRO A 103 -17.09 19.87 5.99
C PRO A 103 -17.12 20.50 7.39
N PHE A 104 -18.22 20.28 8.09
CA PHE A 104 -18.41 20.71 9.46
C PHE A 104 -18.88 19.55 10.32
N PHE A 105 -18.14 19.29 11.38
CA PHE A 105 -18.41 18.18 12.27
C PHE A 105 -18.94 18.67 13.62
N TYR A 106 -20.19 18.37 13.94
CA TYR A 106 -20.78 18.65 15.22
C TYR A 106 -20.53 17.47 16.18
N VAL A 107 -19.46 17.58 16.94
CA VAL A 107 -18.94 16.48 17.78
C VAL A 107 -19.95 16.00 18.82
N GLN A 108 -20.66 16.92 19.47
CA GLN A 108 -21.63 16.56 20.53
C GLN A 108 -22.82 15.74 20.03
N GLY A 109 -23.25 16.00 18.80
CA GLY A 109 -24.33 15.24 18.16
C GLY A 109 -23.85 14.11 17.28
N GLN A 110 -22.55 13.97 17.08
CA GLN A 110 -21.94 13.04 16.11
C GLN A 110 -22.53 13.18 14.70
N LEU A 111 -22.82 14.42 14.32
CA LEU A 111 -23.42 14.77 13.03
C LEU A 111 -22.40 15.52 12.17
N ALA A 112 -22.39 15.20 10.87
CA ALA A 112 -21.59 15.90 9.89
C ALA A 112 -22.51 16.69 8.94
N TYR A 113 -22.11 17.93 8.67
CA TYR A 113 -22.75 18.82 7.72
C TYR A 113 -21.70 19.39 6.78
N THR A 114 -22.14 20.07 5.74
CA THR A 114 -21.31 21.00 4.97
C THR A 114 -21.74 22.42 5.31
N VAL A 115 -20.79 23.27 5.66
CA VAL A 115 -21.04 24.71 5.74
C VAL A 115 -20.81 25.35 4.38
N LEU A 116 -21.75 26.23 4.02
CA LEU A 116 -21.67 27.04 2.80
C LEU A 116 -21.70 28.50 3.19
N TRP A 117 -20.81 29.30 2.59
CA TRP A 117 -20.80 30.75 2.76
C TRP A 117 -20.49 31.45 1.45
N PRO A 118 -21.11 32.63 1.22
CA PRO A 118 -20.86 33.42 0.03
C PRO A 118 -19.47 34.09 0.09
N LEU A 119 -18.82 34.20 -1.05
CA LEU A 119 -17.55 34.92 -1.25
C LEU A 119 -17.78 36.34 -1.75
N GLN A 120 -18.99 36.67 -2.21
CA GLN A 120 -19.42 37.94 -2.72
C GLN A 120 -20.89 38.19 -2.40
N ASP A 121 -21.39 39.39 -2.61
CA ASP A 121 -22.81 39.68 -2.50
C ASP A 121 -23.58 38.92 -3.60
N LEU A 122 -24.63 38.23 -3.22
CA LEU A 122 -25.50 37.48 -4.11
C LEU A 122 -26.91 38.08 -4.13
N HIS A 123 -27.48 38.16 -5.31
CA HIS A 123 -28.83 38.63 -5.57
C HIS A 123 -29.72 37.47 -6.05
N GLU A 124 -31.02 37.70 -6.01
CA GLU A 124 -31.98 36.73 -6.54
C GLU A 124 -31.68 36.47 -8.03
N GLY A 125 -31.55 35.18 -8.37
CA GLY A 125 -31.20 34.73 -9.72
C GLY A 125 -29.70 34.44 -9.93
N ASP A 126 -28.83 34.84 -9.00
CA ASP A 126 -27.41 34.50 -9.08
C ASP A 126 -27.18 33.01 -8.82
N GLU A 127 -26.29 32.42 -9.62
CA GLU A 127 -25.97 31.01 -9.46
C GLU A 127 -25.03 30.79 -8.26
N VAL A 128 -25.32 29.80 -7.44
CA VAL A 128 -24.44 29.31 -6.38
C VAL A 128 -23.45 28.34 -6.99
N THR A 129 -22.17 28.68 -6.95
CA THR A 129 -21.07 27.86 -7.47
C THR A 129 -19.98 27.71 -6.44
N ARG A 130 -19.19 26.66 -6.55
CA ARG A 130 -17.98 26.44 -5.74
C ARG A 130 -16.82 25.95 -6.62
N ASP A 131 -15.59 26.13 -6.15
CA ASP A 131 -14.42 25.51 -6.79
C ASP A 131 -14.26 24.06 -6.30
N TYR A 132 -14.43 23.09 -7.20
CA TYR A 132 -14.28 21.66 -6.88
C TYR A 132 -12.84 21.27 -6.57
N THR A 133 -11.88 22.06 -7.02
CA THR A 133 -10.45 21.84 -6.84
C THR A 133 -9.80 22.92 -5.98
N TYR A 134 -10.56 23.47 -5.05
CA TYR A 134 -10.07 24.52 -4.15
C TYR A 134 -8.74 24.14 -3.50
N GLY A 135 -7.80 25.08 -3.53
CA GLY A 135 -6.46 24.89 -2.97
C GLY A 135 -5.44 24.23 -3.91
N GLU A 136 -5.83 23.82 -5.11
CA GLU A 136 -4.90 23.28 -6.11
C GLU A 136 -4.34 24.40 -7.00
N PRO A 137 -3.03 24.71 -6.90
CA PRO A 137 -2.43 25.80 -7.67
C PRO A 137 -2.00 25.38 -9.09
N ASP A 138 -1.71 24.11 -9.33
CA ASP A 138 -1.21 23.62 -10.62
C ASP A 138 -2.35 23.50 -11.63
N PRO A 139 -2.29 24.25 -12.77
CA PRO A 139 -3.37 24.22 -13.77
C PRO A 139 -3.61 22.85 -14.39
N LEU A 140 -2.56 22.06 -14.62
CA LEU A 140 -2.69 20.72 -15.20
C LEU A 140 -3.34 19.76 -14.20
N VAL A 141 -2.95 19.81 -12.94
CA VAL A 141 -3.56 19.00 -11.88
C VAL A 141 -5.02 19.40 -11.69
N ARG A 142 -5.35 20.69 -11.72
CA ARG A 142 -6.76 21.16 -11.70
C ARG A 142 -7.56 20.54 -12.85
N GLN A 143 -7.05 20.60 -14.07
CA GLN A 143 -7.68 20.01 -15.24
C GLN A 143 -7.91 18.50 -15.06
N CYS A 144 -6.91 17.78 -14.56
CA CYS A 144 -7.01 16.35 -14.28
C CYS A 144 -8.07 16.04 -13.21
N ARG A 145 -8.11 16.80 -12.13
CA ARG A 145 -9.08 16.61 -11.04
C ARG A 145 -10.51 16.96 -11.44
N LEU A 146 -10.70 17.77 -12.46
CA LEU A 146 -12.01 18.16 -12.98
C LEU A 146 -12.55 17.21 -14.05
N LEU A 147 -11.75 16.25 -14.53
CA LEU A 147 -12.19 15.30 -15.57
C LEU A 147 -13.50 14.58 -15.29
N PRO A 148 -13.86 14.19 -14.05
CA PRO A 148 -15.16 13.58 -13.77
C PRO A 148 -16.36 14.44 -14.23
N TRP A 149 -16.20 15.76 -14.25
CA TRP A 149 -17.27 16.70 -14.61
C TRP A 149 -17.04 17.41 -15.96
N ILE A 150 -15.78 17.69 -16.29
CA ILE A 150 -15.38 18.44 -17.48
C ILE A 150 -14.41 17.58 -18.27
N PRO A 151 -14.89 16.80 -19.27
CA PRO A 151 -14.00 16.03 -20.12
C PRO A 151 -12.96 16.90 -20.81
N SER A 152 -11.74 16.42 -20.84
CA SER A 152 -10.59 17.14 -21.40
C SER A 152 -9.64 16.14 -22.04
N ASP A 153 -8.95 16.53 -23.09
CA ASP A 153 -7.90 15.76 -23.71
C ASP A 153 -6.54 16.17 -23.12
N LEU A 154 -5.76 15.16 -22.75
CA LEU A 154 -4.39 15.34 -22.24
C LEU A 154 -3.36 14.98 -23.32
N GLU A 155 -3.58 15.41 -24.56
CA GLU A 155 -2.73 15.04 -25.72
C GLU A 155 -1.25 15.35 -25.50
N GLU A 156 -0.94 16.46 -24.88
CA GLU A 156 0.44 16.91 -24.64
C GLU A 156 1.10 16.28 -23.40
N VAL A 157 0.35 15.55 -22.59
CA VAL A 157 0.86 14.92 -21.36
C VAL A 157 1.53 13.59 -21.69
N SER A 158 2.75 13.42 -21.20
CA SER A 158 3.45 12.13 -21.28
C SER A 158 2.94 11.16 -20.22
N SER A 159 2.76 9.88 -20.58
CA SER A 159 2.51 8.80 -19.63
C SER A 159 3.79 8.22 -19.02
N VAL A 160 4.94 8.71 -19.43
CA VAL A 160 6.25 8.25 -18.95
C VAL A 160 6.50 8.76 -17.54
N THR A 161 6.83 7.84 -16.64
CA THR A 161 7.24 8.14 -15.27
C THR A 161 8.74 7.91 -15.13
N ALA A 162 9.43 8.86 -14.54
CA ALA A 162 10.86 8.76 -14.24
C ALA A 162 11.10 8.58 -12.74
N GLU A 163 12.33 8.29 -12.35
CA GLU A 163 12.74 8.44 -10.96
C GLU A 163 12.46 9.89 -10.53
N PRO A 164 11.81 10.10 -9.36
CA PRO A 164 11.54 11.44 -8.90
C PRO A 164 12.83 12.20 -8.58
N PRO A 165 12.79 13.56 -8.54
CA PRO A 165 13.96 14.36 -8.21
C PRO A 165 14.44 14.13 -6.77
N ASP A 166 15.67 14.51 -6.49
CA ASP A 166 16.30 14.33 -5.18
C ASP A 166 15.47 14.92 -4.03
N SER A 167 14.77 16.03 -4.28
CA SER A 167 13.87 16.66 -3.32
C SER A 167 12.76 15.74 -2.81
N PHE A 168 12.34 14.76 -3.60
CA PHE A 168 11.37 13.75 -3.16
C PHE A 168 11.91 12.93 -1.97
N PHE A 169 13.13 12.42 -2.08
CA PHE A 169 13.78 11.64 -1.02
C PHE A 169 14.15 12.51 0.18
N GLU A 170 14.61 13.73 -0.05
CA GLU A 170 14.94 14.69 1.00
C GLU A 170 13.72 15.08 1.83
N ASN A 171 12.57 15.27 1.20
CA ASN A 171 11.31 15.55 1.89
C ASN A 171 10.86 14.38 2.75
N ILE A 172 10.97 13.14 2.25
CA ILE A 172 10.66 11.93 3.02
C ILE A 172 11.57 11.81 4.23
N ALA A 173 12.86 12.03 4.08
CA ALA A 173 13.82 12.01 5.19
C ALA A 173 13.49 13.07 6.25
N ARG A 174 13.06 14.25 5.82
CA ARG A 174 12.64 15.34 6.72
C ARG A 174 11.35 14.98 7.47
N GLU A 175 10.38 14.40 6.80
CA GLU A 175 9.12 13.97 7.42
C GLU A 175 9.33 12.84 8.42
N ASN A 176 10.21 11.90 8.10
CA ASN A 176 10.56 10.78 8.98
C ASN A 176 11.33 11.23 10.22
N LYS A 177 11.92 12.42 10.20
CA LYS A 177 12.76 12.96 11.31
C LYS A 177 13.88 12.02 11.74
N GLU A 178 14.40 11.26 10.81
CA GLU A 178 15.47 10.31 11.04
C GLU A 178 16.81 11.02 11.01
N GLN A 179 17.61 10.83 12.06
CA GLN A 179 18.92 11.42 12.18
C GLN A 179 19.98 10.39 11.80
N LEU A 180 20.65 10.61 10.69
CA LEU A 180 21.65 9.69 10.16
C LEU A 180 22.86 9.52 11.07
N PRO A 181 23.54 8.36 11.04
CA PRO A 181 24.78 8.16 11.78
C PRO A 181 25.83 9.21 11.41
N VAL A 182 26.53 9.73 12.41
CA VAL A 182 27.62 10.71 12.23
C VAL A 182 28.96 10.00 12.16
N GLU A 183 29.16 9.02 13.06
CA GLU A 183 30.36 8.20 13.10
C GLU A 183 30.04 6.79 12.59
N ILE A 184 30.79 6.34 11.59
CA ILE A 184 30.67 5.01 11.03
C ILE A 184 31.95 4.25 11.31
N GLN A 185 31.87 3.25 12.20
CA GLN A 185 32.98 2.36 12.51
C GLN A 185 32.72 0.97 11.95
N PRO A 186 33.75 0.31 11.37
CA PRO A 186 33.64 -1.08 10.97
C PRO A 186 33.29 -1.97 12.17
N TYR A 187 32.44 -2.96 11.94
CA TYR A 187 32.10 -3.95 12.95
C TYR A 187 32.63 -5.33 12.56
N THR A 188 33.36 -5.96 13.46
CA THR A 188 33.85 -7.33 13.31
C THR A 188 33.18 -8.23 14.35
N VAL A 189 32.59 -9.34 13.89
CA VAL A 189 31.93 -10.30 14.78
C VAL A 189 32.95 -11.03 15.63
N PRO A 190 32.94 -10.90 16.99
CA PRO A 190 33.80 -11.66 17.89
C PRO A 190 33.42 -13.16 17.87
N LYS A 191 34.45 -14.03 17.91
CA LYS A 191 34.24 -15.47 17.77
C LYS A 191 33.39 -16.11 18.87
N ASP A 192 33.58 -15.70 20.13
CA ASP A 192 33.02 -16.40 21.28
C ASP A 192 32.14 -15.52 22.18
N LYS A 193 31.75 -14.34 21.68
CA LYS A 193 30.95 -13.41 22.46
C LYS A 193 29.52 -13.93 22.62
N VAL A 194 29.00 -13.89 23.85
CA VAL A 194 27.58 -14.01 24.15
C VAL A 194 26.98 -12.61 24.13
N TYR A 195 26.07 -12.37 23.23
CA TYR A 195 25.43 -11.07 23.05
C TYR A 195 24.28 -10.88 24.03
N LYS A 196 24.24 -9.74 24.70
CA LYS A 196 23.09 -9.29 25.47
C LYS A 196 22.04 -8.70 24.51
N VAL A 197 20.85 -9.26 24.47
CA VAL A 197 19.78 -8.89 23.55
C VAL A 197 18.61 -8.28 24.30
N TYR A 198 18.25 -7.08 23.93
CA TYR A 198 17.03 -6.42 24.37
C TYR A 198 16.00 -6.38 23.25
N SER A 199 14.74 -6.72 23.56
CA SER A 199 13.59 -6.53 22.67
C SER A 199 12.31 -6.38 23.48
N GLU A 200 11.46 -5.43 23.08
CA GLU A 200 10.09 -5.33 23.56
C GLU A 200 9.14 -6.32 22.87
N MET A 201 9.60 -7.00 21.82
CA MET A 201 8.78 -7.92 21.03
C MET A 201 8.76 -9.31 21.68
N SER A 202 7.56 -9.71 22.14
CA SER A 202 7.37 -11.04 22.74
C SER A 202 7.68 -12.19 21.77
N GLN A 203 7.51 -11.98 20.47
CA GLN A 203 7.87 -12.99 19.46
C GLN A 203 9.37 -13.29 19.48
N VAL A 204 10.21 -12.28 19.70
CA VAL A 204 11.66 -12.45 19.84
C VAL A 204 12.00 -13.08 21.19
N THR A 205 11.50 -12.50 22.28
CA THR A 205 11.85 -12.95 23.64
C THR A 205 11.38 -14.36 23.94
N ASN A 206 10.26 -14.79 23.34
CA ASN A 206 9.72 -16.15 23.53
C ASN A 206 10.39 -17.21 22.64
N ASN A 207 11.07 -16.82 21.57
CA ASN A 207 11.56 -17.75 20.55
C ASN A 207 13.08 -17.69 20.31
N LEU A 208 13.80 -16.75 20.93
CA LEU A 208 15.25 -16.69 20.85
C LEU A 208 15.87 -17.52 21.98
N SER A 209 16.43 -18.66 21.63
CA SER A 209 17.04 -19.61 22.59
C SER A 209 18.45 -20.04 22.26
N HIS A 210 19.04 -19.48 21.19
CA HIS A 210 20.41 -19.80 20.79
C HIS A 210 21.41 -19.39 21.89
N PRO A 211 22.38 -20.26 22.25
CA PRO A 211 23.25 -20.04 23.42
C PRO A 211 24.18 -18.82 23.33
N ARG A 212 24.41 -18.31 22.14
CA ARG A 212 25.20 -17.09 21.91
C ARG A 212 24.41 -15.80 22.17
N PHE A 213 23.12 -15.87 22.53
CA PHE A 213 22.26 -14.72 22.79
C PHE A 213 21.60 -14.85 24.15
N GLN A 214 21.80 -13.83 25.00
CA GLN A 214 21.22 -13.72 26.33
C GLN A 214 20.20 -12.59 26.34
N LEU A 215 18.94 -12.92 26.61
CA LEU A 215 17.88 -11.93 26.75
C LEU A 215 18.07 -11.14 28.06
N ILE A 216 17.97 -9.81 27.98
CA ILE A 216 18.06 -8.89 29.10
C ILE A 216 16.88 -7.91 29.09
N GLU A 217 16.62 -7.28 30.25
CA GLU A 217 15.51 -6.32 30.41
C GLU A 217 15.96 -4.86 30.27
N ASP A 218 17.24 -4.57 30.45
CA ASP A 218 17.77 -3.22 30.36
C ASP A 218 18.38 -2.94 28.98
N GLU A 219 17.69 -2.06 28.21
CA GLU A 219 18.16 -1.64 26.89
C GLU A 219 19.54 -1.00 26.91
N ASP A 220 19.87 -0.26 27.97
CA ASP A 220 21.13 0.45 28.05
C ASP A 220 22.36 -0.49 28.22
N GLU A 221 22.12 -1.72 28.66
CA GLU A 221 23.15 -2.75 28.76
C GLU A 221 23.24 -3.67 27.53
N ALA A 222 22.37 -3.49 26.54
CA ALA A 222 22.28 -4.40 25.42
C ALA A 222 23.43 -4.24 24.42
N ASP A 223 23.89 -5.38 23.87
CA ASP A 223 24.74 -5.44 22.68
C ASP A 223 23.94 -5.42 21.39
N ILE A 224 22.71 -5.94 21.42
CA ILE A 224 21.75 -5.97 20.31
C ILE A 224 20.44 -5.40 20.82
N ILE A 225 19.91 -4.43 20.09
CA ILE A 225 18.58 -3.85 20.30
C ILE A 225 17.69 -4.23 19.13
N TRP A 226 16.63 -4.97 19.44
CA TRP A 226 15.62 -5.38 18.47
C TRP A 226 14.29 -4.69 18.78
N ARG A 227 13.96 -3.65 18.03
CA ARG A 227 12.77 -2.81 18.24
C ARG A 227 11.69 -3.06 17.20
N TYR A 228 10.44 -2.92 17.63
CA TYR A 228 9.28 -2.89 16.77
C TYR A 228 9.12 -1.53 16.06
N ASN A 229 9.27 -0.43 16.81
CA ASN A 229 9.12 0.92 16.27
C ASN A 229 10.38 1.39 15.54
N HIS A 230 10.19 2.35 14.62
CA HIS A 230 11.30 2.96 13.91
C HIS A 230 12.30 3.65 14.84
N ILE A 231 13.55 3.30 14.70
CA ILE A 231 14.68 4.01 15.29
C ILE A 231 14.88 5.29 14.49
N LYS A 232 15.00 6.41 15.19
CA LYS A 232 15.16 7.73 14.55
C LYS A 232 16.49 8.39 14.88
N ASP A 233 17.09 8.04 16.01
CA ASP A 233 18.25 8.70 16.57
C ASP A 233 19.54 7.91 16.32
N TYR A 234 19.82 7.62 15.05
CA TYR A 234 21.07 6.95 14.67
C TYR A 234 22.29 7.82 14.91
N SER A 235 22.16 9.15 14.85
CA SER A 235 23.23 10.08 15.15
C SER A 235 23.75 9.89 16.57
N LYS A 236 22.85 9.90 17.55
CA LYS A 236 23.20 9.69 18.95
C LYS A 236 23.78 8.29 19.20
N LEU A 237 23.11 7.26 18.67
CA LEU A 237 23.57 5.88 18.82
C LEU A 237 24.98 5.67 18.25
N SER A 238 25.30 6.27 17.11
CA SER A 238 26.59 6.12 16.46
C SER A 238 27.73 6.73 17.27
N VAL A 239 27.45 7.76 18.07
CA VAL A 239 28.45 8.46 18.91
C VAL A 239 28.54 7.85 20.31
N GLU A 240 27.39 7.66 20.96
CA GLU A 240 27.35 7.22 22.37
C GLU A 240 27.48 5.71 22.53
N ARG A 241 26.97 4.95 21.55
CA ARG A 241 26.93 3.48 21.62
C ARG A 241 27.33 2.84 20.25
N PRO A 242 28.55 3.09 19.77
CA PRO A 242 28.96 2.69 18.40
C PRO A 242 29.02 1.17 18.20
N HIS A 243 29.04 0.38 19.27
CA HIS A 243 29.12 -1.09 19.22
C HIS A 243 27.77 -1.79 19.34
N VAL A 244 26.68 -1.03 19.52
CA VAL A 244 25.34 -1.62 19.61
C VAL A 244 24.83 -1.96 18.22
N LEU A 245 24.39 -3.21 18.06
CA LEU A 245 23.79 -3.71 16.83
C LEU A 245 22.26 -3.50 16.86
N LEU A 246 21.70 -3.18 15.71
CA LEU A 246 20.31 -2.82 15.55
C LEU A 246 19.63 -3.72 14.52
N ASN A 247 18.29 -3.84 14.59
CA ASN A 247 17.49 -4.59 13.63
C ASN A 247 16.89 -3.73 12.50
N GLN A 248 17.43 -2.54 12.28
CA GLN A 248 16.95 -1.59 11.28
C GLN A 248 18.10 -0.87 10.62
N PHE A 249 17.89 -0.48 9.35
CA PHE A 249 18.80 0.41 8.63
C PHE A 249 18.23 1.83 8.54
N PRO A 250 19.06 2.86 8.64
CA PRO A 250 18.61 4.20 8.30
C PRO A 250 18.17 4.26 6.84
N CYS A 251 17.10 5.01 6.57
CA CYS A 251 16.51 5.19 5.23
C CYS A 251 15.94 3.91 4.58
N GLU A 252 15.63 2.88 5.34
CA GLU A 252 15.00 1.66 4.80
C GLU A 252 13.55 1.89 4.30
N SER A 253 12.92 3.01 4.66
CA SER A 253 11.61 3.39 4.15
C SER A 253 11.56 3.50 2.63
N ILE A 254 12.68 3.70 1.96
CA ILE A 254 12.74 3.75 0.49
C ILE A 254 12.31 2.43 -0.19
N ILE A 255 12.32 1.31 0.52
CA ILE A 255 11.82 0.02 0.02
C ILE A 255 10.55 -0.46 0.73
N THR A 256 10.23 0.08 1.90
CA THR A 256 9.09 -0.38 2.71
C THR A 256 7.84 0.49 2.56
N VAL A 257 7.97 1.70 2.04
CA VAL A 257 6.86 2.59 1.70
C VAL A 257 6.56 2.48 0.20
N LYS A 258 5.29 2.26 -0.14
CA LYS A 258 4.90 1.83 -1.50
C LYS A 258 5.27 2.78 -2.63
N ASP A 259 5.15 4.09 -2.41
CA ASP A 259 5.54 5.10 -3.40
C ASP A 259 7.06 5.20 -3.57
N CYS A 260 7.81 5.03 -2.48
CA CYS A 260 9.27 4.98 -2.50
C CYS A 260 9.78 3.74 -3.22
N LEU A 261 9.17 2.58 -2.96
CA LEU A 261 9.50 1.33 -3.67
C LEU A 261 9.34 1.49 -5.18
N ALA A 262 8.22 2.08 -5.63
CA ALA A 262 8.01 2.37 -7.04
C ALA A 262 9.06 3.32 -7.62
N ALA A 263 9.42 4.36 -6.87
CA ALA A 263 10.46 5.31 -7.27
C ALA A 263 11.84 4.66 -7.43
N VAL A 264 12.24 3.84 -6.46
CA VAL A 264 13.52 3.11 -6.49
C VAL A 264 13.57 2.07 -7.61
N ALA A 265 12.46 1.38 -7.86
CA ALA A 265 12.37 0.40 -8.93
C ALA A 265 12.65 1.00 -10.32
N ARG A 266 12.38 2.27 -10.53
CA ARG A 266 12.68 2.98 -11.79
C ARG A 266 14.17 3.18 -12.04
N ARG A 267 15.02 2.98 -11.04
CA ARG A 267 16.47 2.92 -11.20
C ARG A 267 16.91 1.65 -11.90
N VAL A 268 16.19 0.55 -11.73
CA VAL A 268 16.47 -0.74 -12.39
C VAL A 268 16.13 -0.65 -13.87
N LYS A 269 14.95 -0.16 -14.15
CA LYS A 269 14.42 0.02 -15.51
C LYS A 269 13.48 1.20 -15.51
N GLY A 270 13.70 2.14 -16.41
CA GLY A 270 12.84 3.29 -16.60
C GLY A 270 11.38 2.91 -16.86
N SER A 271 10.54 3.88 -17.17
CA SER A 271 9.11 3.63 -17.40
C SER A 271 8.86 2.51 -18.43
N PRO A 272 7.97 1.56 -18.17
CA PRO A 272 6.98 1.47 -17.10
C PRO A 272 7.47 0.83 -15.79
N GLY A 273 8.75 0.64 -15.61
CA GLY A 273 9.38 -0.03 -14.49
C GLY A 273 9.82 -1.46 -14.80
N PRO A 274 10.45 -2.15 -13.84
CA PRO A 274 10.91 -3.53 -14.01
C PRO A 274 9.72 -4.50 -14.08
N ASP A 275 9.93 -5.63 -14.75
CA ASP A 275 8.89 -6.62 -14.99
C ASP A 275 8.38 -7.30 -13.70
N TRP A 276 9.18 -7.25 -12.64
CA TRP A 276 8.84 -7.83 -11.32
C TRP A 276 8.04 -6.89 -10.40
N LEU A 277 7.70 -5.66 -10.84
CA LEU A 277 6.85 -4.75 -10.09
C LEU A 277 5.63 -4.37 -10.94
N PRO A 278 4.40 -4.53 -10.44
CA PRO A 278 3.23 -3.97 -11.11
C PRO A 278 3.42 -2.48 -11.35
N GLN A 279 3.05 -1.99 -12.54
CA GLN A 279 3.16 -0.57 -12.87
C GLN A 279 2.41 0.27 -11.82
N THR A 280 3.10 1.23 -11.25
CA THR A 280 2.64 2.00 -10.10
C THR A 280 2.80 3.49 -10.35
N PHE A 281 1.75 4.24 -10.02
CA PHE A 281 1.74 5.69 -10.06
C PHE A 281 1.42 6.26 -8.67
N ASN A 282 2.10 7.35 -8.31
CA ASN A 282 1.77 8.14 -7.14
C ASN A 282 0.67 9.14 -7.50
N LEU A 283 -0.53 9.01 -6.92
CA LEU A 283 -1.66 9.89 -7.24
C LEU A 283 -1.44 11.36 -6.83
N GLN A 284 -0.55 11.62 -5.88
CA GLN A 284 -0.26 13.00 -5.47
C GLN A 284 0.63 13.74 -6.47
N THR A 285 1.59 13.03 -7.06
CA THR A 285 2.63 13.64 -7.90
C THR A 285 2.55 13.24 -9.37
N GLU A 286 1.83 12.16 -9.71
CA GLU A 286 1.82 11.56 -11.05
C GLU A 286 0.40 11.34 -11.61
N LEU A 287 -0.58 12.07 -11.10
CA LEU A 287 -1.97 11.96 -11.59
C LEU A 287 -2.10 12.21 -13.10
N PRO A 288 -1.48 13.24 -13.69
CA PRO A 288 -1.57 13.44 -15.14
C PRO A 288 -1.00 12.29 -15.95
N GLN A 289 0.14 11.73 -15.55
CA GLN A 289 0.78 10.60 -16.21
C GLN A 289 -0.09 9.35 -16.12
N PHE A 290 -0.70 9.11 -14.96
CA PHE A 290 -1.63 7.99 -14.77
C PHE A 290 -2.86 8.12 -15.68
N ILE A 291 -3.51 9.28 -15.72
CA ILE A 291 -4.69 9.51 -16.55
C ILE A 291 -4.36 9.30 -18.02
N LYS A 292 -3.22 9.84 -18.48
CA LYS A 292 -2.77 9.61 -19.86
C LYS A 292 -2.57 8.15 -20.16
N HIS A 293 -1.90 7.42 -19.27
CA HIS A 293 -1.71 5.98 -19.41
C HIS A 293 -3.05 5.24 -19.46
N TYR A 294 -3.96 5.55 -18.53
CA TYR A 294 -5.30 4.96 -18.49
C TYR A 294 -6.08 5.18 -19.79
N GLN A 295 -6.07 6.40 -20.32
CA GLN A 295 -6.76 6.74 -21.56
C GLN A 295 -6.16 6.08 -22.81
N GLN A 296 -4.88 5.76 -22.79
CA GLN A 296 -4.20 5.03 -23.88
C GLN A 296 -4.52 3.54 -23.88
N GLN A 297 -4.89 2.98 -22.73
CA GLN A 297 -5.28 1.58 -22.60
C GLN A 297 -6.72 1.40 -23.10
N ARG A 298 -6.86 0.94 -24.33
CA ARG A 298 -8.15 0.60 -24.92
C ARG A 298 -8.34 -0.91 -24.85
N GLY A 299 -9.14 -1.41 -23.91
CA GLY A 299 -9.42 -2.84 -23.79
C GLY A 299 -9.97 -3.22 -22.43
N GLU A 300 -10.22 -4.52 -22.26
CA GLU A 300 -10.86 -5.08 -21.06
C GLU A 300 -9.92 -5.07 -19.83
N ASP A 301 -8.60 -4.95 -20.05
CA ASP A 301 -7.57 -5.10 -19.02
C ASP A 301 -7.16 -3.77 -18.39
N ASN A 302 -8.10 -3.00 -17.88
CA ASN A 302 -7.81 -1.67 -17.32
C ASN A 302 -8.26 -1.55 -15.85
N HIS A 303 -7.97 -2.58 -15.06
CA HIS A 303 -8.23 -2.60 -13.62
C HIS A 303 -7.00 -2.20 -12.83
N TRP A 304 -7.23 -1.44 -11.77
CA TRP A 304 -6.21 -0.86 -10.91
C TRP A 304 -6.56 -1.05 -9.45
N ILE A 305 -5.54 -1.21 -8.63
CA ILE A 305 -5.63 -1.23 -7.17
C ILE A 305 -5.21 0.14 -6.63
N CYS A 306 -6.13 0.81 -5.93
CA CYS A 306 -5.85 2.02 -5.18
C CYS A 306 -5.59 1.67 -3.73
N LYS A 307 -4.45 2.06 -3.20
CA LYS A 307 -4.06 1.77 -1.81
C LYS A 307 -3.28 2.90 -1.17
N PRO A 308 -3.49 3.17 0.13
CA PRO A 308 -2.67 4.11 0.87
C PRO A 308 -1.22 3.65 0.88
N TRP A 309 -0.27 4.59 0.81
CA TRP A 309 1.15 4.22 0.77
C TRP A 309 1.71 3.78 2.14
N ASN A 310 1.04 4.12 3.24
CA ASN A 310 1.51 3.92 4.61
C ASN A 310 0.57 3.10 5.52
N LEU A 311 -0.49 2.50 4.98
CA LEU A 311 -1.38 1.60 5.73
C LEU A 311 -1.16 0.15 5.33
N ALA A 312 -1.19 -0.72 6.33
CA ALA A 312 -1.13 -2.17 6.17
C ALA A 312 -2.53 -2.81 6.25
N ARG A 313 -2.60 -4.13 6.13
CA ARG A 313 -3.81 -4.97 6.26
C ARG A 313 -4.91 -4.69 5.23
N GLY A 314 -4.56 -4.08 4.11
CA GLY A 314 -5.52 -3.79 3.04
C GLY A 314 -6.57 -2.74 3.40
N LEU A 315 -6.37 -1.95 4.46
CA LEU A 315 -7.25 -0.85 4.80
C LEU A 315 -7.31 0.17 3.68
N ASP A 316 -8.52 0.60 3.33
CA ASP A 316 -8.79 1.56 2.25
C ASP A 316 -8.16 1.17 0.90
N THR A 317 -8.12 -0.15 0.64
CA THR A 317 -7.58 -0.73 -0.60
C THR A 317 -8.71 -1.24 -1.47
N HIS A 318 -8.82 -0.73 -2.70
CA HIS A 318 -9.93 -1.04 -3.61
C HIS A 318 -9.44 -1.30 -5.03
N ILE A 319 -10.09 -2.25 -5.70
CA ILE A 319 -9.85 -2.59 -7.10
C ILE A 319 -10.96 -1.94 -7.93
N THR A 320 -10.59 -1.24 -8.99
CA THR A 320 -11.55 -0.56 -9.86
C THR A 320 -11.00 -0.34 -11.27
N ASN A 321 -11.91 -0.22 -12.23
CA ASN A 321 -11.64 0.31 -13.57
C ASN A 321 -12.31 1.68 -13.80
N ASN A 322 -12.90 2.26 -12.76
CA ASN A 322 -13.58 3.56 -12.82
C ASN A 322 -12.57 4.70 -12.64
N LEU A 323 -12.29 5.43 -13.72
CA LEU A 323 -11.35 6.54 -13.69
C LEU A 323 -11.80 7.67 -12.75
N ASP A 324 -13.07 7.97 -12.71
CA ASP A 324 -13.63 9.01 -11.82
C ASP A 324 -13.35 8.66 -10.34
N TYR A 325 -13.56 7.39 -9.97
CA TYR A 325 -13.19 6.89 -8.64
C TYR A 325 -11.72 7.16 -8.33
N ILE A 326 -10.83 6.79 -9.24
CA ILE A 326 -9.38 6.90 -9.01
C ILE A 326 -8.97 8.36 -8.87
N ILE A 327 -9.45 9.24 -9.73
CA ILE A 327 -9.18 10.68 -9.67
C ILE A 327 -9.63 11.27 -8.33
N ARG A 328 -10.83 10.89 -7.86
CA ARG A 328 -11.38 11.41 -6.62
C ARG A 328 -10.61 10.92 -5.38
N GLN A 329 -9.90 9.78 -5.48
CA GLN A 329 -9.06 9.29 -4.38
C GLN A 329 -7.92 10.25 -4.01
N ARG A 330 -7.51 11.12 -4.92
CA ARG A 330 -6.50 12.15 -4.62
C ARG A 330 -6.95 13.14 -3.53
N GLU A 331 -8.24 13.30 -3.33
CA GLU A 331 -8.82 14.18 -2.29
C GLU A 331 -8.84 13.53 -0.90
N SER A 332 -8.58 12.24 -0.82
CA SER A 332 -8.49 11.47 0.42
C SER A 332 -7.05 11.36 0.94
N THR A 333 -6.71 10.25 1.60
CA THR A 333 -5.33 9.95 2.00
C THR A 333 -4.40 9.84 0.78
N PRO A 334 -3.11 10.15 0.95
CA PRO A 334 -2.12 9.88 -0.09
C PRO A 334 -2.12 8.40 -0.51
N LYS A 335 -2.25 8.16 -1.81
CA LYS A 335 -2.37 6.82 -2.38
C LYS A 335 -1.43 6.60 -3.55
N VAL A 336 -1.10 5.34 -3.75
CA VAL A 336 -0.57 4.82 -5.01
C VAL A 336 -1.67 4.06 -5.74
N VAL A 337 -1.58 4.03 -7.05
CA VAL A 337 -2.40 3.19 -7.92
C VAL A 337 -1.49 2.24 -8.66
N CYS A 338 -1.78 0.93 -8.50
CA CYS A 338 -0.98 -0.14 -9.08
C CYS A 338 -1.83 -0.95 -10.06
N LYS A 339 -1.22 -1.39 -11.17
CA LYS A 339 -1.91 -2.28 -12.11
C LYS A 339 -2.36 -3.55 -11.39
N TYR A 340 -3.65 -3.83 -11.47
CA TYR A 340 -4.21 -5.08 -10.96
C TYR A 340 -3.73 -6.27 -11.80
N LEU A 341 -3.38 -7.38 -11.16
CA LEU A 341 -2.96 -8.60 -11.83
C LEU A 341 -4.18 -9.38 -12.31
N GLU A 342 -4.54 -9.21 -13.57
CA GLU A 342 -5.74 -9.80 -14.18
C GLU A 342 -5.52 -11.25 -14.64
N ASP A 343 -4.26 -11.65 -14.84
CA ASP A 343 -3.88 -13.02 -15.21
C ASP A 343 -2.90 -13.63 -14.20
N PRO A 344 -3.32 -13.80 -12.91
CA PRO A 344 -2.47 -14.41 -11.91
C PRO A 344 -2.30 -15.91 -12.15
N VAL A 345 -1.16 -16.45 -11.71
CA VAL A 345 -1.01 -17.90 -11.57
C VAL A 345 -1.88 -18.34 -10.40
N LEU A 346 -2.78 -19.28 -10.65
CA LEU A 346 -3.75 -19.74 -9.68
C LEU A 346 -3.31 -21.10 -9.09
N PHE A 347 -3.80 -21.39 -7.89
CA PHE A 347 -3.60 -22.67 -7.22
C PHE A 347 -4.93 -23.41 -7.11
N ASN A 348 -4.92 -24.71 -7.41
CA ASN A 348 -6.11 -25.54 -7.30
C ASN A 348 -6.30 -26.01 -5.85
N ARG A 349 -7.30 -25.47 -5.17
CA ARG A 349 -7.81 -25.99 -3.91
C ARG A 349 -8.92 -27.00 -4.23
N GLU A 350 -8.75 -28.25 -3.84
CA GLU A 350 -9.71 -29.33 -4.16
C GLU A 350 -11.13 -29.01 -3.70
N GLU A 351 -11.27 -28.37 -2.55
CA GLU A 351 -12.56 -28.02 -1.94
C GLU A 351 -13.21 -26.75 -2.51
N VAL A 352 -12.47 -25.91 -3.23
CA VAL A 352 -12.93 -24.58 -3.67
C VAL A 352 -12.80 -24.40 -5.18
N GLY A 353 -11.67 -24.79 -5.77
CA GLY A 353 -11.32 -24.57 -7.17
C GLY A 353 -10.05 -23.73 -7.32
N MET A 354 -9.93 -23.05 -8.47
CA MET A 354 -8.76 -22.24 -8.80
C MET A 354 -8.80 -20.89 -8.10
N VAL A 355 -7.88 -20.67 -7.18
CA VAL A 355 -7.83 -19.48 -6.33
C VAL A 355 -6.53 -18.69 -6.51
N LYS A 356 -6.60 -17.40 -6.21
CA LYS A 356 -5.40 -16.57 -6.06
C LYS A 356 -4.61 -17.00 -4.82
N PHE A 357 -3.33 -16.81 -4.88
CA PHE A 357 -2.45 -16.95 -3.73
C PHE A 357 -1.31 -15.95 -3.78
N ASP A 358 -0.76 -15.65 -2.63
CA ASP A 358 0.47 -14.87 -2.50
C ASP A 358 1.52 -15.66 -1.72
N ILE A 359 2.75 -15.21 -1.88
CA ILE A 359 3.92 -15.83 -1.30
C ILE A 359 4.61 -14.79 -0.41
N ARG A 360 4.97 -15.19 0.81
CA ARG A 360 5.77 -14.35 1.70
C ARG A 360 7.15 -14.98 1.91
N TYR A 361 8.18 -14.27 1.50
CA TYR A 361 9.58 -14.57 1.82
C TYR A 361 10.11 -13.65 2.91
N MET A 362 10.99 -14.18 3.75
CA MET A 362 11.79 -13.37 4.67
C MET A 362 13.16 -13.12 4.08
N LEU A 363 13.51 -11.85 3.94
CA LEU A 363 14.82 -11.41 3.50
C LEU A 363 15.62 -10.87 4.67
N MET A 364 16.91 -11.19 4.70
CA MET A 364 17.84 -10.75 5.72
C MET A 364 18.90 -9.86 5.08
N LEU A 365 18.87 -8.58 5.40
CA LEU A 365 19.90 -7.64 4.99
C LEU A 365 20.99 -7.58 6.06
N ARG A 366 22.11 -8.22 5.75
CA ARG A 366 23.26 -8.30 6.65
C ARG A 366 24.12 -7.03 6.60
N SER A 367 24.34 -6.51 5.42
CA SER A 367 25.13 -5.29 5.20
C SER A 367 24.78 -4.66 3.85
N VAL A 368 25.11 -3.37 3.72
CA VAL A 368 24.92 -2.58 2.50
C VAL A 368 26.24 -2.41 1.75
N GLN A 369 27.35 -2.21 2.46
CA GLN A 369 28.70 -2.11 1.91
C GLN A 369 29.63 -3.04 2.68
N PRO A 370 29.96 -4.22 2.09
CA PRO A 370 29.40 -4.80 0.85
C PRO A 370 27.94 -5.19 1.01
N LEU A 371 27.21 -5.22 -0.10
CA LEU A 371 25.81 -5.67 -0.09
C LEU A 371 25.74 -7.18 0.13
N ARG A 372 25.16 -7.59 1.26
CA ARG A 372 24.92 -9.00 1.60
C ARG A 372 23.46 -9.20 1.95
N LEU A 373 22.81 -10.02 1.14
CA LEU A 373 21.38 -10.30 1.26
C LEU A 373 21.16 -11.81 1.24
N TYR A 374 20.32 -12.28 2.16
CA TYR A 374 19.91 -13.69 2.27
C TYR A 374 18.39 -13.81 2.20
N ALA A 375 17.90 -14.91 1.65
CA ALA A 375 16.52 -15.32 1.75
C ALA A 375 16.39 -16.54 2.67
N TYR A 376 15.38 -16.54 3.53
CA TYR A 376 15.04 -17.73 4.31
C TYR A 376 14.42 -18.78 3.38
N ASN A 377 14.89 -20.02 3.44
CA ASN A 377 14.43 -21.06 2.50
C ASN A 377 12.99 -21.48 2.73
N VAL A 378 12.48 -21.26 3.93
CA VAL A 378 11.09 -21.50 4.28
C VAL A 378 10.29 -20.26 3.95
N PHE A 379 9.26 -20.41 3.14
CA PHE A 379 8.34 -19.34 2.78
C PHE A 379 6.90 -19.71 3.12
N TRP A 380 6.04 -18.70 3.17
CA TRP A 380 4.63 -18.86 3.54
C TRP A 380 3.75 -18.54 2.36
N LEU A 381 2.56 -19.18 2.39
CA LEU A 381 1.55 -19.07 1.35
C LEU A 381 0.24 -18.65 1.97
N ARG A 382 -0.45 -17.74 1.31
CA ARG A 382 -1.80 -17.32 1.67
C ARG A 382 -2.71 -17.50 0.47
N PHE A 383 -3.87 -18.13 0.68
CA PHE A 383 -4.79 -18.48 -0.39
C PHE A 383 -6.10 -17.72 -0.24
N ALA A 384 -6.65 -17.25 -1.37
CA ALA A 384 -8.01 -16.75 -1.41
C ALA A 384 -9.01 -17.88 -1.09
N ASN A 385 -10.18 -17.52 -0.55
CA ASN A 385 -11.19 -18.48 -0.12
C ASN A 385 -12.26 -18.74 -1.17
N ARG A 386 -12.26 -17.99 -2.28
CA ARG A 386 -13.20 -18.17 -3.39
C ARG A 386 -12.47 -18.28 -4.71
N PRO A 387 -13.07 -18.98 -5.69
CA PRO A 387 -12.50 -19.10 -7.04
C PRO A 387 -12.29 -17.73 -7.68
N PHE A 388 -11.18 -17.58 -8.37
CA PHE A 388 -10.85 -16.35 -9.08
C PHE A 388 -11.70 -16.17 -10.33
N SER A 389 -12.19 -14.96 -10.52
CA SER A 389 -12.80 -14.47 -11.77
C SER A 389 -12.69 -12.94 -11.81
N LEU A 390 -12.73 -12.36 -13.00
CA LEU A 390 -12.65 -10.91 -13.20
C LEU A 390 -14.03 -10.26 -13.06
N ASP A 391 -14.64 -10.45 -11.91
CA ASP A 391 -15.93 -9.88 -11.52
C ASP A 391 -15.95 -9.65 -10.00
N HIS A 392 -16.98 -8.97 -9.48
CA HIS A 392 -17.16 -8.73 -8.06
C HIS A 392 -15.88 -8.30 -7.34
N PHE A 393 -15.27 -7.21 -7.82
CA PHE A 393 -13.97 -6.71 -7.31
C PHE A 393 -14.03 -6.22 -5.87
N ASP A 394 -15.19 -6.05 -5.30
CA ASP A 394 -15.46 -5.80 -3.88
C ASP A 394 -15.53 -7.09 -3.03
N ASP A 395 -15.45 -8.26 -3.64
CA ASP A 395 -15.34 -9.54 -2.94
C ASP A 395 -13.88 -9.79 -2.50
N TYR A 396 -13.57 -9.39 -1.27
CA TYR A 396 -12.24 -9.54 -0.71
C TYR A 396 -11.78 -11.00 -0.57
N GLN A 397 -12.72 -11.95 -0.40
CA GLN A 397 -12.38 -13.36 -0.31
C GLN A 397 -11.94 -13.97 -1.65
N LYS A 398 -12.31 -13.34 -2.76
CA LYS A 398 -11.92 -13.73 -4.11
C LYS A 398 -10.63 -13.06 -4.57
N HIS A 399 -10.48 -11.76 -4.32
CA HIS A 399 -9.44 -10.93 -4.90
C HIS A 399 -8.24 -10.68 -3.97
N PHE A 400 -8.41 -10.90 -2.67
CA PHE A 400 -7.36 -10.69 -1.67
C PHE A 400 -7.05 -11.97 -0.91
N THR A 401 -5.82 -12.08 -0.44
CA THR A 401 -5.30 -13.21 0.31
C THR A 401 -5.02 -12.87 1.77
N VAL A 402 -4.84 -11.59 2.10
CA VAL A 402 -4.43 -11.09 3.41
C VAL A 402 -5.62 -10.71 4.30
N MET A 403 -6.77 -10.37 3.72
CA MET A 403 -7.92 -9.82 4.44
C MET A 403 -8.96 -10.86 4.87
N ASN A 404 -8.64 -12.14 4.72
CA ASN A 404 -9.58 -13.24 5.00
C ASN A 404 -9.59 -13.66 6.47
N TYR A 405 -9.39 -12.70 7.40
CA TYR A 405 -9.36 -12.95 8.84
C TYR A 405 -10.71 -12.72 9.53
N ALA A 406 -11.82 -12.78 8.81
CA ALA A 406 -13.14 -12.71 9.40
C ALA A 406 -13.38 -13.90 10.34
N GLU A 407 -14.07 -13.65 11.47
CA GLU A 407 -14.45 -14.72 12.40
C GLU A 407 -15.21 -15.84 11.67
N GLY A 408 -14.79 -17.10 11.90
CA GLY A 408 -15.42 -18.27 11.31
C GLY A 408 -14.94 -18.64 9.90
N VAL A 409 -13.94 -17.97 9.35
CA VAL A 409 -13.32 -18.33 8.07
C VAL A 409 -12.09 -19.19 8.33
N GLU A 410 -12.10 -20.43 7.85
CA GLU A 410 -10.91 -21.28 7.88
C GLU A 410 -9.91 -20.84 6.81
N LEU A 411 -8.72 -20.44 7.25
CA LEU A 411 -7.61 -20.14 6.37
C LEU A 411 -6.95 -21.45 5.91
N LYS A 412 -6.81 -21.61 4.60
CA LYS A 412 -6.04 -22.72 4.05
C LYS A 412 -4.57 -22.55 4.41
N GLN A 413 -4.03 -23.57 5.07
CA GLN A 413 -2.62 -23.65 5.43
C GLN A 413 -1.96 -24.74 4.58
N VAL A 414 -0.93 -24.40 3.83
CA VAL A 414 -0.09 -25.34 3.11
C VAL A 414 1.36 -24.96 3.37
N HIS A 415 2.15 -25.91 3.86
CA HIS A 415 3.58 -25.69 4.04
C HIS A 415 4.30 -25.63 2.69
N TYR A 416 5.42 -24.90 2.64
CA TYR A 416 6.18 -24.71 1.39
C TYR A 416 6.65 -26.05 0.79
N ASP A 417 7.00 -27.02 1.63
CA ASP A 417 7.45 -28.35 1.21
C ASP A 417 6.31 -29.23 0.66
N GLU A 418 5.08 -29.01 1.11
CA GLU A 418 3.88 -29.60 0.51
C GLU A 418 3.45 -28.84 -0.75
N PHE A 419 3.56 -27.52 -0.73
CA PHE A 419 3.18 -26.67 -1.84
C PHE A 419 4.00 -26.92 -3.11
N ILE A 420 5.31 -27.07 -2.99
CA ILE A 420 6.19 -27.22 -4.14
C ILE A 420 5.79 -28.44 -5.00
N PRO A 421 5.62 -29.65 -4.45
CA PRO A 421 5.16 -30.79 -5.24
C PRO A 421 3.77 -30.60 -5.85
N MET A 422 2.85 -29.96 -5.13
CA MET A 422 1.50 -29.68 -5.63
C MET A 422 1.54 -28.69 -6.79
N PHE A 423 2.33 -27.64 -6.68
CA PHE A 423 2.54 -26.65 -7.72
C PHE A 423 3.15 -27.27 -8.99
N GLU A 424 4.20 -28.07 -8.84
CA GLU A 424 4.87 -28.74 -9.96
C GLU A 424 3.98 -29.81 -10.63
N LYS A 425 3.10 -30.46 -9.88
CA LYS A 425 2.09 -31.35 -10.44
C LYS A 425 1.06 -30.57 -11.28
N GLN A 426 0.66 -29.39 -10.82
CA GLN A 426 -0.29 -28.52 -11.52
C GLN A 426 0.35 -27.84 -12.74
N TYR A 427 1.63 -27.48 -12.63
CA TYR A 427 2.39 -26.79 -13.67
C TYR A 427 3.71 -27.51 -13.98
N PRO A 428 3.69 -28.68 -14.64
CA PRO A 428 4.88 -29.50 -14.85
C PRO A 428 5.98 -28.85 -15.68
N GLN A 429 5.63 -27.82 -16.48
CA GLN A 429 6.56 -27.09 -17.33
C GLN A 429 7.28 -25.94 -16.59
N HIS A 430 6.93 -25.72 -15.33
CA HIS A 430 7.44 -24.63 -14.50
C HIS A 430 7.97 -25.15 -13.15
N PRO A 431 9.16 -25.76 -13.13
CA PRO A 431 9.78 -26.23 -11.89
C PRO A 431 9.92 -25.07 -10.89
N TRP A 432 9.59 -25.33 -9.62
CA TRP A 432 9.65 -24.29 -8.60
C TRP A 432 11.02 -23.64 -8.47
N LYS A 433 12.07 -24.40 -8.64
CA LYS A 433 13.45 -23.89 -8.60
C LYS A 433 13.69 -22.76 -9.63
N GLU A 434 13.09 -22.86 -10.81
CA GLU A 434 13.18 -21.80 -11.83
C GLU A 434 12.38 -20.57 -11.44
N VAL A 435 11.18 -20.77 -10.90
CA VAL A 435 10.34 -19.68 -10.35
C VAL A 435 11.09 -18.97 -9.22
N GLU A 436 11.64 -19.72 -8.28
CA GLU A 436 12.43 -19.18 -7.17
C GLU A 436 13.67 -18.42 -7.66
N GLY A 437 14.34 -18.90 -8.70
CA GLY A 437 15.45 -18.19 -9.34
C GLY A 437 15.05 -16.80 -9.84
N GLU A 438 13.88 -16.67 -10.45
CA GLU A 438 13.35 -15.38 -10.90
C GLU A 438 12.92 -14.49 -9.72
N LEU A 439 12.40 -15.07 -8.64
CA LEU A 439 12.13 -14.34 -7.39
C LEU A 439 13.40 -13.73 -6.81
N PHE A 440 14.46 -14.52 -6.69
CA PHE A 440 15.73 -14.07 -6.13
C PHE A 440 16.43 -13.04 -7.00
N LYS A 441 16.29 -13.15 -8.32
CA LYS A 441 16.76 -12.13 -9.27
C LYS A 441 16.04 -10.78 -9.04
N ALA A 442 14.74 -10.80 -8.82
CA ALA A 442 13.98 -9.59 -8.50
C ALA A 442 14.45 -8.95 -7.19
N PHE A 443 14.68 -9.74 -6.15
CA PHE A 443 15.23 -9.24 -4.88
C PHE A 443 16.61 -8.61 -5.05
N LYS A 444 17.47 -9.26 -5.81
CA LYS A 444 18.81 -8.76 -6.12
C LYS A 444 18.74 -7.39 -6.82
N GLU A 445 17.98 -7.28 -7.88
CA GLU A 445 17.82 -6.03 -8.64
C GLU A 445 17.27 -4.90 -7.77
N LEU A 446 16.27 -5.19 -6.94
CA LEU A 446 15.70 -4.20 -6.02
C LEU A 446 16.73 -3.68 -5.02
N PHE A 447 17.45 -4.57 -4.34
CA PHE A 447 18.42 -4.16 -3.32
C PHE A 447 19.66 -3.50 -3.91
N GLU A 448 20.10 -3.90 -5.10
CA GLU A 448 21.13 -3.17 -5.84
C GLU A 448 20.71 -1.73 -6.13
N ALA A 449 19.48 -1.53 -6.59
CA ALA A 449 18.94 -0.19 -6.84
C ALA A 449 18.77 0.63 -5.53
N ALA A 450 18.25 -0.01 -4.47
CA ALA A 450 18.02 0.64 -3.18
C ALA A 450 19.32 1.04 -2.46
N THR A 451 20.45 0.46 -2.83
CA THR A 451 21.77 0.72 -2.25
C THR A 451 22.73 1.42 -3.21
N SER A 452 22.28 1.77 -4.40
CA SER A 452 23.10 2.38 -5.45
C SER A 452 23.47 3.83 -5.20
N ARG A 453 22.76 4.50 -4.32
CA ARG A 453 22.97 5.90 -3.95
C ARG A 453 23.12 6.03 -2.41
N PRO A 454 23.86 7.03 -1.93
CA PRO A 454 23.99 7.26 -0.50
C PRO A 454 22.68 7.72 0.13
N ALA A 455 22.57 7.60 1.48
CA ALA A 455 21.46 8.16 2.22
C ALA A 455 21.38 9.70 2.01
N PRO A 456 20.20 10.31 1.92
CA PRO A 456 18.85 9.75 2.08
C PRO A 456 18.27 9.13 0.79
N TYR A 457 19.03 9.04 -0.29
CA TYR A 457 18.58 8.53 -1.60
C TYR A 457 18.67 7.01 -1.72
N GLY A 458 19.31 6.37 -0.78
CA GLY A 458 19.48 4.93 -0.66
C GLY A 458 19.51 4.49 0.80
N ILE A 459 19.51 3.18 1.02
CA ILE A 459 19.67 2.60 2.35
C ILE A 459 21.06 2.95 2.87
N CYS A 460 21.14 3.49 4.09
CA CYS A 460 22.41 3.89 4.69
C CYS A 460 23.30 2.68 5.00
N PRO A 461 24.58 2.67 4.60
CA PRO A 461 25.49 1.57 4.86
C PRO A 461 26.02 1.57 6.31
N TYR A 462 25.14 1.59 7.29
CA TYR A 462 25.51 1.61 8.70
C TYR A 462 25.94 0.21 9.15
N PRO A 463 27.23 0.01 9.52
CA PRO A 463 27.77 -1.32 9.87
C PRO A 463 27.15 -1.97 11.10
N SER A 464 26.55 -1.20 11.99
CA SER A 464 25.83 -1.70 13.17
C SER A 464 24.42 -2.18 12.86
N SER A 465 23.90 -1.89 11.68
CA SER A 465 22.55 -2.27 11.30
C SER A 465 22.48 -3.67 10.68
N ARG A 466 21.38 -4.34 10.98
CA ARG A 466 20.89 -5.58 10.36
C ARG A 466 19.39 -5.39 10.15
N ALA A 467 18.77 -6.14 9.25
CA ALA A 467 17.31 -6.09 9.14
C ALA A 467 16.74 -7.39 8.59
N ILE A 468 15.49 -7.65 8.96
CA ILE A 468 14.63 -8.60 8.25
C ILE A 468 13.47 -7.84 7.60
N TYR A 469 13.12 -8.25 6.40
CA TYR A 469 11.97 -7.74 5.65
C TYR A 469 11.09 -8.89 5.21
N ALA A 470 9.78 -8.75 5.38
CA ALA A 470 8.84 -9.65 4.71
C ALA A 470 8.49 -9.09 3.35
N VAL A 471 8.72 -9.88 2.33
CA VAL A 471 8.35 -9.57 0.94
C VAL A 471 7.11 -10.35 0.56
N ASP A 472 6.08 -9.64 0.11
CA ASP A 472 4.86 -10.25 -0.41
C ASP A 472 4.88 -10.23 -1.94
N LEU A 473 4.63 -11.39 -2.53
CA LEU A 473 4.73 -11.63 -3.96
C LEU A 473 3.51 -12.34 -4.50
N MET A 474 3.19 -12.05 -5.75
CA MET A 474 2.31 -12.86 -6.58
C MET A 474 3.05 -13.30 -7.84
N LEU A 475 2.52 -14.33 -8.49
CA LEU A 475 2.97 -14.79 -9.78
C LEU A 475 1.90 -14.46 -10.82
N LYS A 476 2.33 -13.96 -11.98
CA LYS A 476 1.44 -13.76 -13.12
C LYS A 476 1.93 -14.51 -14.34
N TRP A 477 1.02 -14.80 -15.24
CA TRP A 477 1.35 -15.27 -16.56
C TRP A 477 1.86 -14.12 -17.42
N SER A 478 2.90 -14.39 -18.17
CA SER A 478 3.51 -13.47 -19.14
C SER A 478 3.94 -14.23 -20.39
N ARG A 479 4.47 -13.52 -21.36
CA ARG A 479 5.02 -14.10 -22.59
C ARG A 479 6.51 -13.90 -22.63
N GLY A 480 7.24 -14.97 -22.89
CA GLY A 480 8.67 -14.94 -23.14
C GLY A 480 9.01 -14.37 -24.51
N GLN A 481 10.30 -14.28 -24.82
CA GLN A 481 10.81 -13.69 -26.06
C GLN A 481 10.33 -14.43 -27.32
N ASN A 482 10.09 -15.73 -27.22
CA ASN A 482 9.62 -16.57 -28.32
C ASN A 482 8.10 -16.78 -28.31
N GLY A 483 7.38 -16.01 -27.48
CA GLY A 483 5.92 -16.09 -27.32
C GLY A 483 5.43 -17.22 -26.40
N GLU A 484 6.35 -17.98 -25.80
CA GLU A 484 6.03 -19.01 -24.81
C GLU A 484 5.40 -18.41 -23.55
N ARG A 485 4.55 -19.17 -22.87
CA ARG A 485 3.94 -18.78 -21.61
C ARG A 485 4.94 -18.97 -20.48
N ILE A 486 5.26 -17.89 -19.79
CA ILE A 486 6.19 -17.88 -18.66
C ILE A 486 5.52 -17.38 -17.39
N ILE A 487 6.09 -17.74 -16.24
CA ILE A 487 5.70 -17.22 -14.94
C ILE A 487 6.59 -16.03 -14.58
N GLN A 488 5.98 -14.88 -14.39
CA GLN A 488 6.63 -13.64 -13.98
C GLN A 488 6.30 -13.31 -12.52
N PRO A 489 7.30 -13.28 -11.62
CA PRO A 489 7.09 -12.80 -10.26
C PRO A 489 6.71 -11.33 -10.21
N GLN A 490 5.87 -10.98 -9.24
CA GLN A 490 5.44 -9.61 -8.95
C GLN A 490 5.65 -9.31 -7.47
N ILE A 491 6.53 -8.37 -7.15
CA ILE A 491 6.66 -7.84 -5.80
C ILE A 491 5.48 -6.91 -5.51
N LEU A 492 4.75 -7.16 -4.44
CA LEU A 492 3.60 -6.35 -4.04
C LEU A 492 4.00 -5.31 -3.00
N GLU A 493 4.75 -5.73 -1.97
CA GLU A 493 5.25 -4.86 -0.91
C GLU A 493 6.39 -5.51 -0.12
N LEU A 494 7.16 -4.68 0.58
CA LEU A 494 8.08 -5.10 1.62
C LEU A 494 7.65 -4.49 2.96
N ASN A 495 7.65 -5.29 4.01
CA ASN A 495 7.30 -4.88 5.36
C ASN A 495 8.54 -4.92 6.26
N PHE A 496 8.80 -3.83 7.00
CA PHE A 496 9.80 -3.83 8.05
C PHE A 496 9.20 -4.41 9.34
N SER A 497 10.03 -4.93 10.25
CA SER A 497 9.57 -5.53 11.52
C SER A 497 8.29 -6.37 11.35
N PRO A 498 8.28 -7.35 10.43
CA PRO A 498 7.06 -8.09 10.11
C PRO A 498 6.58 -8.90 11.30
N ASP A 499 5.26 -9.15 11.37
CA ASP A 499 4.71 -10.13 12.30
C ASP A 499 5.19 -11.53 11.94
N CYS A 500 5.96 -12.14 12.84
CA CYS A 500 6.57 -13.45 12.68
C CYS A 500 5.91 -14.53 13.56
N ALA A 501 4.72 -14.29 14.12
CA ALA A 501 4.05 -15.25 14.99
C ALA A 501 3.81 -16.59 14.28
N ARG A 502 3.33 -16.55 13.04
CA ARG A 502 3.13 -17.74 12.22
C ARG A 502 4.44 -18.42 11.85
N ALA A 503 5.47 -17.64 11.54
CA ALA A 503 6.81 -18.17 11.30
C ALA A 503 7.33 -18.96 12.50
N CYS A 504 7.22 -18.43 13.70
CA CYS A 504 7.65 -19.08 14.94
C CYS A 504 6.81 -20.32 15.27
N LEU A 505 5.53 -20.31 14.92
CA LEU A 505 4.65 -21.45 15.13
C LEU A 505 5.07 -22.68 14.30
N TYR A 506 5.41 -22.47 13.02
CA TYR A 506 5.82 -23.55 12.11
C TYR A 506 7.30 -23.88 12.19
N HIS A 507 8.13 -22.90 12.54
CA HIS A 507 9.57 -23.04 12.68
C HIS A 507 10.02 -22.39 13.99
N PRO A 508 9.99 -23.12 15.10
CA PRO A 508 10.40 -22.60 16.42
C PRO A 508 11.80 -22.00 16.44
N ASP A 509 12.70 -22.46 15.58
CA ASP A 509 14.06 -21.95 15.43
C ASP A 509 14.18 -20.71 14.51
N PHE A 510 13.07 -20.15 14.05
CA PHE A 510 13.07 -19.01 13.12
C PHE A 510 13.98 -17.86 13.59
N TYR A 511 13.77 -17.34 14.79
CA TYR A 511 14.62 -16.27 15.32
C TYR A 511 16.04 -16.70 15.64
N ASN A 512 16.27 -17.95 16.03
CA ASN A 512 17.62 -18.48 16.16
C ASN A 512 18.37 -18.43 14.83
N HIS A 513 17.73 -18.81 13.73
CA HIS A 513 18.30 -18.75 12.38
C HIS A 513 18.52 -17.30 11.94
N MET A 514 17.56 -16.39 12.19
CA MET A 514 17.70 -14.98 11.85
C MET A 514 18.89 -14.34 12.58
N PHE A 515 19.00 -14.54 13.87
CA PHE A 515 20.08 -14.00 14.70
C PHE A 515 21.43 -14.63 14.35
N GLN A 516 21.48 -15.92 14.11
CA GLN A 516 22.72 -16.60 13.72
C GLN A 516 23.25 -16.12 12.37
N THR A 517 22.37 -15.94 11.39
CA THR A 517 22.73 -15.41 10.07
C THR A 517 23.19 -13.95 10.16
N LEU A 518 22.43 -13.10 10.85
CA LEU A 518 22.65 -11.65 10.87
C LEU A 518 23.75 -11.20 11.82
N PHE A 519 23.85 -11.82 13.00
CA PHE A 519 24.74 -11.35 14.07
C PHE A 519 25.97 -12.22 14.29
N LEU A 520 25.93 -13.49 13.88
CA LEU A 520 27.08 -14.40 14.01
C LEU A 520 27.80 -14.67 12.68
N ASP A 521 27.25 -14.18 11.57
CA ASP A 521 27.77 -14.46 10.21
C ASP A 521 27.95 -15.96 9.93
N GLN A 522 26.99 -16.78 10.33
CA GLN A 522 26.97 -18.22 10.16
C GLN A 522 25.77 -18.69 9.29
N PRO A 523 25.64 -18.19 8.05
CA PRO A 523 24.51 -18.58 7.19
C PRO A 523 24.56 -20.06 6.78
N GLU A 524 25.74 -20.66 6.73
CA GLU A 524 25.97 -22.07 6.39
C GLU A 524 25.34 -23.05 7.38
N GLU A 525 25.09 -22.60 8.59
CA GLU A 525 24.43 -23.39 9.64
C GLU A 525 22.90 -23.18 9.68
N CYS A 526 22.36 -22.39 8.78
CA CYS A 526 20.96 -21.98 8.76
C CYS A 526 20.30 -22.31 7.40
N PRO A 527 18.97 -22.54 7.37
CA PRO A 527 18.25 -22.77 6.12
C PRO A 527 18.03 -21.46 5.35
N VAL A 528 19.11 -20.88 4.88
CA VAL A 528 19.11 -19.62 4.15
C VAL A 528 19.86 -19.76 2.82
N THR A 529 19.51 -18.95 1.85
CA THR A 529 20.21 -18.84 0.56
C THR A 529 20.77 -17.45 0.41
N GLN A 530 22.04 -17.36 0.12
CA GLN A 530 22.68 -16.08 -0.17
C GLN A 530 22.28 -15.61 -1.57
N ILE A 531 21.70 -14.43 -1.64
CA ILE A 531 21.31 -13.77 -2.90
C ILE A 531 22.45 -12.90 -3.40
N MET A 532 23.18 -12.24 -2.48
CA MET A 532 24.32 -11.38 -2.75
C MET A 532 25.38 -11.49 -1.69
#